data_4f98f241e62bd85e62ecb0995312327f
#
_entry.id   4f98f241e62bd85e62ecb0995312327f
#
_cell.length_a   1.000
_cell.length_b   1.000
_cell.length_c   1.000
_cell.angle_alpha   90.00
_cell.angle_beta   90.00
_cell.angle_gamma   90.00
#
_symmetry.space_group_name_H-M   'P 1'
#
loop_
_entity.id
_entity.type
_entity.pdbx_description
1 polymer ?
#
loop_
_entity_poly.entity_id
_entity_poly.type
_entity_poly.pdbx_seq_one_letter_code
_entity_poly.pdbx_strand_id
1 'polypeptide(L)'
;MPRGPSTSLRSARDDKRAEKTTEILKKIRTLEIKTRGLVETAFAGNYHSVFKGRGMNFEDVREYQPGDEIRAIDWNVTARMGSAFVKKFTEERELTVMLVVDVSASGNFGSTTQSKRELAAEVACLLAFSAIRNNDKVGLLLFTDRVELFIPPKKGRSHTLRIIREILFFEPQGSGTEPGLALDYLNKIVTRRAVVFFISDFQAPDFSRALAVSGRRHDFIAIQIQDERERSLPNVGIITLEDAETGEQIEINTADRKTRNLFTDLVTGFETELSRTLRRNNIDTITLQTGRDYLPPLRSFFKQRERRLGVR
;
A
#
# COMPACT_ATOMS: atom_id res chain seq x y z
N MET A 1 -15.60 52.40 25.41
CA MET A 1 -15.77 51.02 24.96
C MET A 1 -14.41 50.48 24.57
N PRO A 2 -13.84 49.45 25.21
CA PRO A 2 -12.55 48.88 24.85
C PRO A 2 -12.72 47.88 23.70
N ARG A 3 -11.90 48.02 22.66
CA ARG A 3 -11.79 47.08 21.54
C ARG A 3 -11.13 45.79 22.04
N GLY A 4 -11.81 44.65 21.80
CA GLY A 4 -11.36 43.33 22.29
C GLY A 4 -10.15 42.75 21.51
N PRO A 5 -9.48 41.76 22.12
CA PRO A 5 -8.24 41.17 21.61
C PRO A 5 -8.51 40.01 20.64
N SER A 6 -9.10 40.25 19.47
CA SER A 6 -9.48 39.15 18.55
C SER A 6 -8.55 39.00 17.32
N THR A 7 -7.65 39.92 17.08
CA THR A 7 -6.81 39.92 15.87
C THR A 7 -5.51 39.10 16.02
N SER A 8 -4.92 39.04 17.20
CA SER A 8 -3.64 38.37 17.44
C SER A 8 -3.75 36.82 17.44
N LEU A 9 -4.86 36.29 17.91
CA LEU A 9 -5.10 34.80 17.96
C LEU A 9 -5.40 34.20 16.56
N ARG A 10 -6.00 34.94 15.66
CA ARG A 10 -6.20 34.53 14.28
C ARG A 10 -4.87 34.51 13.51
N SER A 11 -4.05 35.55 13.63
CA SER A 11 -2.73 35.63 12.98
C SER A 11 -1.84 34.45 13.41
N ALA A 12 -1.71 34.16 14.71
CA ALA A 12 -0.89 33.07 15.21
C ALA A 12 -1.38 31.68 14.80
N ARG A 13 -2.69 31.50 14.56
CA ARG A 13 -3.24 30.26 14.02
C ARG A 13 -2.98 30.13 12.51
N ASP A 14 -3.07 31.23 11.77
CA ASP A 14 -2.81 31.26 10.33
C ASP A 14 -1.32 31.05 10.05
N ASP A 15 -0.41 31.62 10.87
CA ASP A 15 1.04 31.41 10.77
C ASP A 15 1.43 29.95 11.04
N LYS A 16 0.91 29.33 12.12
CA LYS A 16 1.14 27.89 12.41
C LYS A 16 0.60 26.99 11.30
N ARG A 17 -0.53 27.34 10.70
CA ARG A 17 -1.12 26.60 9.60
C ARG A 17 -0.30 26.73 8.31
N ALA A 18 0.27 27.92 8.06
CA ALA A 18 1.17 28.17 6.94
C ALA A 18 2.51 27.45 7.12
N GLU A 19 3.08 27.45 8.33
CA GLU A 19 4.31 26.70 8.66
C GLU A 19 4.10 25.17 8.50
N LYS A 20 3.01 24.62 9.06
CA LYS A 20 2.64 23.20 8.90
C LYS A 20 2.46 22.83 7.43
N THR A 21 1.83 23.71 6.63
CA THR A 21 1.64 23.52 5.19
C THR A 21 2.98 23.51 4.43
N THR A 22 3.89 24.40 4.80
CA THR A 22 5.23 24.49 4.18
C THR A 22 6.09 23.28 4.50
N GLU A 23 6.02 22.78 5.73
CA GLU A 23 6.70 21.55 6.16
C GLU A 23 6.15 20.33 5.42
N ILE A 24 4.82 20.24 5.30
CA ILE A 24 4.12 19.22 4.51
C ILE A 24 4.62 19.20 3.07
N LEU A 25 4.67 20.35 2.42
CA LEU A 25 5.13 20.46 1.04
C LEU A 25 6.62 20.08 0.90
N LYS A 26 7.46 20.43 1.88
CA LYS A 26 8.87 20.01 1.90
C LYS A 26 9.01 18.48 2.02
N LYS A 27 8.29 17.84 2.95
CA LYS A 27 8.32 16.37 3.11
C LYS A 27 7.83 15.65 1.86
N ILE A 28 6.71 16.10 1.28
CA ILE A 28 6.17 15.54 0.02
C ILE A 28 7.20 15.70 -1.11
N ARG A 29 7.82 16.86 -1.25
CA ARG A 29 8.81 17.12 -2.30
C ARG A 29 10.08 16.28 -2.11
N THR A 30 10.54 16.12 -0.89
CA THR A 30 11.69 15.26 -0.57
C THR A 30 11.39 13.80 -0.90
N LEU A 31 10.20 13.31 -0.53
CA LEU A 31 9.74 11.97 -0.89
C LEU A 31 9.54 11.82 -2.40
N GLU A 32 8.96 12.82 -3.08
CA GLU A 32 8.82 12.81 -4.54
C GLU A 32 10.18 12.70 -5.22
N ILE A 33 11.18 13.47 -4.79
CA ILE A 33 12.55 13.42 -5.36
C ILE A 33 13.21 12.07 -5.07
N LYS A 34 13.19 11.60 -3.81
CA LYS A 34 13.74 10.30 -3.40
C LYS A 34 13.09 9.17 -4.18
N THR A 35 11.77 9.18 -4.27
CA THR A 35 10.98 8.14 -4.90
C THR A 35 11.09 8.18 -6.42
N ARG A 36 11.17 9.38 -7.04
CA ARG A 36 11.27 9.55 -8.48
C ARG A 36 12.53 8.88 -9.04
N GLY A 37 13.69 9.11 -8.43
CA GLY A 37 14.93 8.46 -8.80
C GLY A 37 14.84 6.93 -8.64
N LEU A 38 14.18 6.45 -7.60
CA LEU A 38 13.98 5.04 -7.33
C LEU A 38 13.02 4.37 -8.31
N VAL A 39 11.92 5.06 -8.65
CA VAL A 39 10.96 4.58 -9.65
C VAL A 39 11.60 4.53 -11.05
N GLU A 40 12.47 5.52 -11.37
CA GLU A 40 13.16 5.58 -12.66
C GLU A 40 14.17 4.43 -12.86
N THR A 41 14.93 4.12 -11.83
CA THR A 41 16.03 3.15 -11.93
C THR A 41 15.63 1.71 -11.60
N ALA A 42 14.60 1.51 -10.79
CA ALA A 42 14.34 0.22 -10.17
C ALA A 42 12.95 -0.36 -10.39
N PHE A 43 11.95 0.48 -10.63
CA PHE A 43 10.55 0.07 -10.54
C PHE A 43 9.77 0.12 -11.85
N ALA A 44 10.12 1.02 -12.79
CA ALA A 44 9.28 1.31 -13.94
C ALA A 44 9.07 0.11 -14.89
N GLY A 45 10.11 -0.69 -15.12
CA GLY A 45 10.01 -1.88 -15.96
C GLY A 45 9.26 -3.02 -15.26
N ASN A 46 9.65 -3.31 -14.03
CA ASN A 46 9.17 -4.49 -13.30
C ASN A 46 7.72 -4.35 -12.80
N TYR A 47 7.30 -3.14 -12.41
CA TYR A 47 5.91 -2.89 -12.00
C TYR A 47 4.94 -3.14 -13.15
N HIS A 48 5.23 -2.56 -14.32
CA HIS A 48 4.36 -2.67 -15.49
C HIS A 48 4.25 -4.11 -16.01
N SER A 49 5.36 -4.85 -16.04
CA SER A 49 5.38 -6.24 -16.52
C SER A 49 4.61 -7.20 -15.61
N VAL A 50 4.64 -6.94 -14.29
CA VAL A 50 4.05 -7.81 -13.26
C VAL A 50 2.54 -7.67 -13.16
N PHE A 51 2.00 -6.48 -13.40
CA PHE A 51 0.56 -6.21 -13.27
C PHE A 51 -0.18 -6.10 -14.60
N LYS A 52 0.49 -6.32 -15.74
CA LYS A 52 -0.17 -6.38 -17.06
C LYS A 52 -1.31 -7.39 -17.05
N GLY A 53 -2.52 -6.87 -17.02
CA GLY A 53 -3.72 -7.68 -17.16
C GLY A 53 -3.85 -8.21 -18.60
N ARG A 54 -4.25 -9.47 -18.76
CA ARG A 54 -4.68 -10.03 -20.05
C ARG A 54 -5.94 -9.32 -20.54
N GLY A 55 -5.78 -8.24 -21.26
CA GLY A 55 -6.89 -7.53 -21.87
C GLY A 55 -6.46 -6.72 -23.04
N MET A 56 -7.10 -7.02 -24.15
CA MET A 56 -6.94 -6.30 -25.40
C MET A 56 -7.93 -5.14 -25.43
N ASN A 57 -7.45 -3.89 -25.48
CA ASN A 57 -8.28 -2.75 -25.85
C ASN A 57 -8.21 -2.59 -27.37
N PHE A 58 -9.37 -2.36 -27.99
CA PHE A 58 -9.43 -1.96 -29.39
C PHE A 58 -8.69 -0.63 -29.54
N GLU A 59 -7.66 -0.61 -30.38
CA GLU A 59 -6.88 0.61 -30.65
C GLU A 59 -7.31 1.23 -31.98
N ASP A 60 -7.29 0.43 -33.05
CA ASP A 60 -7.55 0.88 -34.41
C ASP A 60 -7.89 -0.30 -35.33
N VAL A 61 -8.22 -0.02 -36.57
CA VAL A 61 -8.35 -1.00 -37.61
C VAL A 61 -7.24 -0.80 -38.65
N ARG A 62 -6.60 -1.89 -39.06
CA ARG A 62 -5.67 -1.87 -40.18
C ARG A 62 -6.12 -2.83 -41.29
N GLU A 63 -5.65 -2.63 -42.51
CA GLU A 63 -5.91 -3.59 -43.56
C GLU A 63 -5.40 -4.99 -43.20
N TYR A 64 -6.20 -6.00 -43.59
CA TYR A 64 -5.87 -7.40 -43.43
C TYR A 64 -4.59 -7.75 -44.22
N GLN A 65 -3.70 -8.46 -43.62
CA GLN A 65 -2.52 -9.03 -44.27
C GLN A 65 -2.58 -10.56 -44.24
N PRO A 66 -2.10 -11.26 -45.26
CA PRO A 66 -2.03 -12.73 -45.26
C PRO A 66 -1.27 -13.23 -44.02
N GLY A 67 -1.96 -14.05 -43.20
CA GLY A 67 -1.44 -14.54 -41.94
C GLY A 67 -2.17 -13.99 -40.70
N ASP A 68 -3.01 -12.98 -40.85
CA ASP A 68 -3.85 -12.48 -39.77
C ASP A 68 -5.00 -13.46 -39.42
N GLU A 69 -5.40 -13.51 -38.15
CA GLU A 69 -6.55 -14.30 -37.72
C GLU A 69 -7.85 -13.77 -38.33
N ILE A 70 -8.56 -14.58 -39.08
CA ILE A 70 -9.86 -14.24 -39.71
C ILE A 70 -10.89 -13.79 -38.66
N ARG A 71 -10.80 -14.30 -37.41
CA ARG A 71 -11.66 -13.91 -36.33
C ARG A 71 -11.46 -12.47 -35.84
N ALA A 72 -10.33 -11.87 -36.16
CA ALA A 72 -10.01 -10.49 -35.82
C ALA A 72 -10.56 -9.47 -36.88
N ILE A 73 -11.16 -9.92 -37.96
CA ILE A 73 -11.74 -9.05 -39.00
C ILE A 73 -12.92 -8.26 -38.43
N ASP A 74 -12.89 -6.94 -38.60
CA ASP A 74 -14.03 -6.07 -38.35
C ASP A 74 -14.95 -6.01 -39.56
N TRP A 75 -15.98 -6.82 -39.56
CA TRP A 75 -16.92 -6.91 -40.70
C TRP A 75 -17.68 -5.61 -40.94
N ASN A 76 -17.88 -4.75 -39.92
CA ASN A 76 -18.56 -3.48 -40.09
C ASN A 76 -17.72 -2.45 -40.84
N VAL A 77 -16.42 -2.38 -40.50
CA VAL A 77 -15.46 -1.52 -41.21
C VAL A 77 -15.17 -2.05 -42.60
N THR A 78 -14.96 -3.36 -42.73
CA THR A 78 -14.76 -4.06 -44.02
C THR A 78 -15.91 -3.78 -45.00
N ALA A 79 -17.16 -3.85 -44.55
CA ALA A 79 -18.32 -3.56 -45.38
C ALA A 79 -18.41 -2.09 -45.86
N ARG A 80 -17.83 -1.16 -45.12
CA ARG A 80 -17.83 0.28 -45.46
C ARG A 80 -16.66 0.65 -46.38
N MET A 81 -15.51 0.02 -46.19
CA MET A 81 -14.26 0.40 -46.82
C MET A 81 -13.96 -0.41 -48.12
N GLY A 82 -14.66 -1.53 -48.34
CA GLY A 82 -14.49 -2.38 -49.52
C GLY A 82 -13.26 -3.28 -49.55
N SER A 83 -12.40 -3.19 -48.51
CA SER A 83 -11.27 -4.08 -48.25
C SER A 83 -11.34 -4.66 -46.86
N ALA A 84 -10.75 -5.84 -46.64
CA ALA A 84 -10.79 -6.48 -45.30
C ALA A 84 -9.95 -5.71 -44.29
N PHE A 85 -10.54 -5.36 -43.15
CA PHE A 85 -9.88 -4.69 -42.02
C PHE A 85 -9.87 -5.58 -40.78
N VAL A 86 -8.73 -5.60 -40.11
CA VAL A 86 -8.50 -6.36 -38.87
C VAL A 86 -8.46 -5.38 -37.69
N LYS A 87 -9.14 -5.75 -36.60
CA LYS A 87 -9.06 -5.03 -35.33
C LYS A 87 -7.66 -5.14 -34.75
N LYS A 88 -6.99 -4.01 -34.60
CA LYS A 88 -5.74 -3.91 -33.87
C LYS A 88 -6.06 -3.69 -32.40
N PHE A 89 -5.63 -4.60 -31.55
CA PHE A 89 -5.78 -4.50 -30.12
C PHE A 89 -4.43 -4.17 -29.52
N THR A 90 -4.38 -3.12 -28.72
CA THR A 90 -3.24 -2.84 -27.85
C THR A 90 -3.55 -3.29 -26.43
N GLU A 91 -2.56 -3.86 -25.80
CA GLU A 91 -2.65 -4.37 -24.43
C GLU A 91 -2.37 -3.24 -23.40
N GLU A 92 -3.08 -2.10 -23.53
CA GLU A 92 -3.04 -1.04 -22.52
C GLU A 92 -4.24 -1.16 -21.58
N ARG A 93 -4.09 -1.92 -20.51
CA ARG A 93 -5.05 -1.90 -19.40
C ARG A 93 -4.58 -0.96 -18.31
N GLU A 94 -5.36 0.09 -18.11
CA GLU A 94 -5.32 0.88 -16.89
C GLU A 94 -5.61 -0.02 -15.69
N LEU A 95 -4.65 -0.15 -14.81
CA LEU A 95 -4.88 -0.84 -13.55
C LEU A 95 -5.58 0.08 -12.56
N THR A 96 -6.34 -0.55 -11.68
CA THR A 96 -6.81 0.11 -10.47
C THR A 96 -5.96 -0.40 -9.31
N VAL A 97 -5.25 0.50 -8.66
CA VAL A 97 -4.42 0.23 -7.50
C VAL A 97 -5.11 0.78 -6.27
N MET A 98 -5.29 -0.05 -5.25
CA MET A 98 -5.80 0.35 -3.95
C MET A 98 -4.69 0.21 -2.91
N LEU A 99 -4.34 1.32 -2.29
CA LEU A 99 -3.48 1.35 -1.11
C LEU A 99 -4.38 1.27 0.11
N VAL A 100 -4.26 0.19 0.87
CA VAL A 100 -4.98 -0.02 2.13
C VAL A 100 -3.94 0.03 3.24
N VAL A 101 -3.96 1.08 4.05
CA VAL A 101 -2.89 1.38 4.99
C VAL A 101 -3.44 1.44 6.40
N ASP A 102 -2.85 0.65 7.25
CA ASP A 102 -3.04 0.67 8.69
C ASP A 102 -2.42 1.95 9.28
N VAL A 103 -3.23 2.71 10.00
CA VAL A 103 -2.81 3.94 10.69
C VAL A 103 -3.11 3.88 12.19
N SER A 104 -3.25 2.67 12.73
CA SER A 104 -3.45 2.40 14.16
C SER A 104 -2.29 2.89 15.04
N ALA A 105 -2.49 2.87 16.33
CA ALA A 105 -1.50 3.36 17.29
C ALA A 105 -0.22 2.51 17.29
N SER A 106 -0.31 1.20 17.01
CA SER A 106 0.84 0.29 16.91
C SER A 106 1.87 0.74 15.86
N GLY A 107 1.41 1.43 14.79
CA GLY A 107 2.25 2.02 13.76
C GLY A 107 3.22 3.10 14.25
N ASN A 108 2.94 3.74 15.38
CA ASN A 108 3.82 4.75 15.97
C ASN A 108 5.08 4.16 16.60
N PHE A 109 5.10 2.85 16.83
CA PHE A 109 6.26 2.16 17.36
C PHE A 109 7.42 2.13 16.35
N GLY A 110 8.64 2.32 16.87
CA GLY A 110 9.87 2.20 16.11
C GLY A 110 11.07 2.22 17.04
N SER A 111 11.89 1.18 17.00
CA SER A 111 13.12 1.06 17.81
C SER A 111 14.32 1.72 17.15
N THR A 112 14.14 2.28 15.97
CA THR A 112 15.16 2.98 15.17
C THR A 112 14.79 4.46 14.98
N THR A 113 15.45 5.13 14.06
CA THR A 113 15.13 6.53 13.68
C THR A 113 13.84 6.65 12.86
N GLN A 114 13.22 5.53 12.49
CA GLN A 114 12.03 5.46 11.66
C GLN A 114 10.98 4.58 12.34
N SER A 115 9.75 5.08 12.46
CA SER A 115 8.61 4.30 12.96
C SER A 115 8.03 3.38 11.86
N LYS A 116 7.23 2.38 12.27
CA LYS A 116 6.49 1.52 11.32
C LYS A 116 5.57 2.36 10.42
N ARG A 117 4.92 3.38 10.98
CA ARG A 117 4.06 4.30 10.23
C ARG A 117 4.81 5.10 9.16
N GLU A 118 5.99 5.59 9.49
CA GLU A 118 6.83 6.31 8.52
C GLU A 118 7.30 5.38 7.38
N LEU A 119 7.70 4.15 7.70
CA LEU A 119 8.04 3.15 6.70
C LEU A 119 6.84 2.80 5.81
N ALA A 120 5.66 2.55 6.40
CA ALA A 120 4.43 2.28 5.68
C ALA A 120 4.08 3.43 4.72
N ALA A 121 4.20 4.67 5.19
CA ALA A 121 3.96 5.87 4.40
C ALA A 121 4.95 6.00 3.23
N GLU A 122 6.25 5.79 3.45
CA GLU A 122 7.26 5.82 2.38
C GLU A 122 6.96 4.78 1.29
N VAL A 123 6.63 3.55 1.68
CA VAL A 123 6.31 2.47 0.75
C VAL A 123 5.02 2.74 -0.01
N ALA A 124 3.98 3.21 0.67
CA ALA A 124 2.72 3.59 0.03
C ALA A 124 2.92 4.74 -0.99
N CYS A 125 3.74 5.74 -0.64
CA CYS A 125 4.11 6.82 -1.55
C CYS A 125 4.87 6.31 -2.78
N LEU A 126 5.82 5.39 -2.60
CA LEU A 126 6.56 4.77 -3.71
C LEU A 126 5.62 4.06 -4.69
N LEU A 127 4.69 3.27 -4.16
CA LEU A 127 3.69 2.55 -4.96
C LEU A 127 2.74 3.51 -5.68
N ALA A 128 2.30 4.57 -5.00
CA ALA A 128 1.46 5.62 -5.60
C ALA A 128 2.17 6.33 -6.77
N PHE A 129 3.44 6.71 -6.61
CA PHE A 129 4.22 7.32 -7.68
C PHE A 129 4.48 6.37 -8.84
N SER A 130 4.70 5.08 -8.54
CA SER A 130 4.86 4.05 -9.57
C SER A 130 3.59 3.89 -10.41
N ALA A 131 2.43 3.89 -9.77
CA ALA A 131 1.14 3.81 -10.45
C ALA A 131 0.86 5.04 -11.34
N ILE A 132 1.17 6.27 -10.88
CA ILE A 132 1.04 7.47 -11.74
C ILE A 132 1.87 7.35 -13.00
N ARG A 133 3.12 6.90 -12.85
CA ARG A 133 4.04 6.78 -13.99
C ARG A 133 3.51 5.83 -15.05
N ASN A 134 2.80 4.80 -14.63
CA ASN A 134 2.16 3.83 -15.51
C ASN A 134 0.75 4.24 -15.94
N ASN A 135 0.32 5.48 -15.64
CA ASN A 135 -1.01 6.01 -15.96
C ASN A 135 -2.17 5.20 -15.34
N ASP A 136 -1.91 4.54 -14.21
CA ASP A 136 -2.90 3.76 -13.46
C ASP A 136 -3.78 4.62 -12.56
N LYS A 137 -4.93 4.07 -12.15
CA LYS A 137 -5.81 4.69 -11.16
C LYS A 137 -5.35 4.30 -9.76
N VAL A 138 -5.19 5.28 -8.86
CA VAL A 138 -4.80 5.04 -7.47
C VAL A 138 -5.92 5.48 -6.54
N GLY A 139 -6.29 4.60 -5.61
CA GLY A 139 -7.19 4.90 -4.49
C GLY A 139 -6.50 4.63 -3.16
N LEU A 140 -7.08 5.14 -2.07
CA LEU A 140 -6.57 4.99 -0.72
C LEU A 140 -7.69 4.59 0.23
N LEU A 141 -7.39 3.68 1.13
CA LEU A 141 -8.19 3.35 2.31
C LEU A 141 -7.27 3.40 3.53
N LEU A 142 -7.53 4.31 4.46
CA LEU A 142 -6.89 4.34 5.77
C LEU A 142 -7.82 3.71 6.79
N PHE A 143 -7.28 2.89 7.68
CA PHE A 143 -8.07 2.21 8.69
C PHE A 143 -7.34 2.09 10.03
N THR A 144 -8.13 1.94 11.07
CA THR A 144 -7.78 1.59 12.44
C THR A 144 -8.74 0.47 12.90
N ASP A 145 -9.40 0.60 14.04
CA ASP A 145 -10.59 -0.17 14.44
C ASP A 145 -11.83 0.22 13.62
N ARG A 146 -11.68 1.17 12.69
CA ARG A 146 -12.70 1.68 11.77
C ARG A 146 -12.09 2.09 10.44
N VAL A 147 -12.96 2.36 9.46
CA VAL A 147 -12.54 3.03 8.24
C VAL A 147 -12.38 4.52 8.53
N GLU A 148 -11.17 5.01 8.47
CA GLU A 148 -10.83 6.40 8.77
C GLU A 148 -11.00 7.31 7.54
N LEU A 149 -10.53 6.86 6.40
CA LEU A 149 -10.60 7.63 5.15
C LEU A 149 -10.67 6.70 3.94
N PHE A 150 -11.56 7.02 3.01
CA PHE A 150 -11.60 6.42 1.69
C PHE A 150 -11.48 7.47 0.60
N ILE A 151 -10.50 7.29 -0.30
CA ILE A 151 -10.33 8.08 -1.50
C ILE A 151 -10.51 7.16 -2.71
N PRO A 152 -11.54 7.38 -3.54
CA PRO A 152 -11.81 6.52 -4.68
C PRO A 152 -10.68 6.58 -5.71
N PRO A 153 -10.43 5.48 -6.45
CA PRO A 153 -9.34 5.41 -7.42
C PRO A 153 -9.58 6.36 -8.60
N LYS A 154 -8.63 7.26 -8.82
CA LYS A 154 -8.60 8.21 -9.93
C LYS A 154 -7.19 8.34 -10.48
N LYS A 155 -7.09 8.86 -11.71
CA LYS A 155 -5.82 9.19 -12.35
C LYS A 155 -5.36 10.60 -12.03
N GLY A 156 -4.10 10.84 -12.32
CA GLY A 156 -3.51 12.15 -12.38
C GLY A 156 -2.68 12.54 -11.17
N ARG A 157 -1.67 13.35 -11.43
CA ARG A 157 -0.68 13.78 -10.45
C ARG A 157 -1.30 14.49 -9.24
N SER A 158 -2.26 15.38 -9.47
CA SER A 158 -2.90 16.13 -8.39
C SER A 158 -3.65 15.23 -7.42
N HIS A 159 -4.36 14.22 -7.95
CA HIS A 159 -5.07 13.24 -7.15
C HIS A 159 -4.10 12.40 -6.29
N THR A 160 -3.00 11.95 -6.87
CA THR A 160 -2.02 11.15 -6.14
C THR A 160 -1.24 11.96 -5.11
N LEU A 161 -0.93 13.23 -5.40
CA LEU A 161 -0.35 14.12 -4.39
C LEU A 161 -1.30 14.33 -3.19
N ARG A 162 -2.61 14.37 -3.43
CA ARG A 162 -3.60 14.34 -2.35
C ARG A 162 -3.51 13.04 -1.54
N ILE A 163 -3.45 11.89 -2.19
CA ILE A 163 -3.30 10.58 -1.51
C ILE A 163 -2.03 10.58 -0.64
N ILE A 164 -0.90 11.01 -1.19
CA ILE A 164 0.38 11.08 -0.46
C ILE A 164 0.26 11.99 0.76
N ARG A 165 -0.39 13.15 0.61
CA ARG A 165 -0.62 14.06 1.74
C ARG A 165 -1.43 13.39 2.85
N GLU A 166 -2.50 12.70 2.50
CA GLU A 166 -3.32 12.00 3.48
C GLU A 166 -2.52 10.89 4.19
N ILE A 167 -1.76 10.07 3.45
CA ILE A 167 -0.93 9.02 4.06
C ILE A 167 0.06 9.59 5.08
N LEU A 168 0.69 10.72 4.78
CA LEU A 168 1.75 11.29 5.62
C LEU A 168 1.24 12.05 6.85
N PHE A 169 0.07 12.67 6.73
CA PHE A 169 -0.39 13.67 7.70
C PHE A 169 -1.77 13.40 8.26
N PHE A 170 -2.35 12.25 7.94
CA PHE A 170 -3.65 11.86 8.50
C PHE A 170 -3.50 11.62 10.02
N GLU A 171 -4.40 12.22 10.78
CA GLU A 171 -4.50 12.02 12.23
C GLU A 171 -5.70 11.09 12.47
N PRO A 172 -5.47 9.80 12.81
CA PRO A 172 -6.54 8.84 13.01
C PRO A 172 -7.35 9.17 14.26
N GLN A 173 -8.61 8.79 14.27
CA GLN A 173 -9.51 8.93 15.41
C GLN A 173 -9.54 7.64 16.26
N GLY A 174 -9.36 6.48 15.62
CA GLY A 174 -9.24 5.19 16.29
C GLY A 174 -7.80 4.90 16.69
N SER A 175 -7.63 4.01 17.69
CA SER A 175 -6.32 3.55 18.15
C SER A 175 -6.07 2.07 17.84
N GLY A 176 -7.12 1.25 17.83
CA GLY A 176 -7.05 -0.18 17.61
C GLY A 176 -6.87 -0.57 16.14
N THR A 177 -6.76 -1.87 15.88
CA THR A 177 -6.52 -2.42 14.54
C THR A 177 -7.58 -3.47 14.20
N GLU A 178 -8.42 -3.23 13.17
CA GLU A 178 -9.44 -4.17 12.70
C GLU A 178 -9.35 -4.37 11.18
N PRO A 179 -8.42 -5.21 10.69
CA PRO A 179 -8.22 -5.48 9.27
C PRO A 179 -9.45 -6.08 8.58
N GLY A 180 -10.23 -6.88 9.32
CA GLY A 180 -11.43 -7.52 8.80
C GLY A 180 -12.44 -6.50 8.31
N LEU A 181 -12.68 -5.46 9.10
CA LEU A 181 -13.60 -4.37 8.76
C LEU A 181 -13.11 -3.59 7.54
N ALA A 182 -11.82 -3.29 7.46
CA ALA A 182 -11.22 -2.59 6.31
C ALA A 182 -11.37 -3.41 5.02
N LEU A 183 -11.15 -4.73 5.08
CA LEU A 183 -11.29 -5.64 3.95
C LEU A 183 -12.74 -5.80 3.50
N ASP A 184 -13.69 -5.91 4.43
CA ASP A 184 -15.12 -5.98 4.11
C ASP A 184 -15.61 -4.70 3.45
N TYR A 185 -15.17 -3.53 3.94
CA TYR A 185 -15.45 -2.24 3.33
C TYR A 185 -14.86 -2.15 1.92
N LEU A 186 -13.58 -2.53 1.74
CA LEU A 186 -12.92 -2.58 0.44
C LEU A 186 -13.72 -3.44 -0.55
N ASN A 187 -14.08 -4.66 -0.15
CA ASN A 187 -14.82 -5.61 -0.98
C ASN A 187 -16.22 -5.09 -1.37
N LYS A 188 -16.84 -4.28 -0.52
CA LYS A 188 -18.15 -3.67 -0.78
C LYS A 188 -18.06 -2.55 -1.81
N ILE A 189 -17.02 -1.71 -1.75
CA ILE A 189 -16.91 -0.51 -2.59
C ILE A 189 -16.15 -0.78 -3.89
N VAL A 190 -15.07 -1.56 -3.84
CA VAL A 190 -14.28 -1.89 -5.03
C VAL A 190 -14.84 -3.14 -5.68
N THR A 191 -15.80 -2.96 -6.58
CA THR A 191 -16.52 -4.08 -7.21
C THR A 191 -15.75 -4.75 -8.35
N ARG A 192 -14.84 -4.03 -9.01
CA ARG A 192 -13.97 -4.56 -10.07
C ARG A 192 -12.65 -5.06 -9.49
N ARG A 193 -12.02 -6.03 -10.17
CA ARG A 193 -10.70 -6.52 -9.78
C ARG A 193 -9.69 -5.36 -9.77
N ALA A 194 -8.98 -5.23 -8.68
CA ALA A 194 -7.93 -4.22 -8.45
C ALA A 194 -6.65 -4.91 -7.95
N VAL A 195 -5.52 -4.22 -8.07
CA VAL A 195 -4.30 -4.55 -7.35
C VAL A 195 -4.40 -3.90 -5.97
N VAL A 196 -4.37 -4.69 -4.93
CA VAL A 196 -4.51 -4.21 -3.55
C VAL A 196 -3.19 -4.39 -2.82
N PHE A 197 -2.59 -3.30 -2.38
CA PHE A 197 -1.47 -3.32 -1.45
C PHE A 197 -2.01 -3.05 -0.05
N PHE A 198 -2.02 -4.08 0.77
CA PHE A 198 -2.45 -4.01 2.16
C PHE A 198 -1.22 -3.88 3.06
N ILE A 199 -1.06 -2.73 3.69
CA ILE A 199 0.13 -2.36 4.46
C ILE A 199 -0.24 -2.29 5.93
N SER A 200 0.27 -3.23 6.74
CA SER A 200 -0.01 -3.35 8.17
C SER A 200 1.09 -4.20 8.84
N ASP A 201 1.15 -4.21 10.16
CA ASP A 201 1.93 -5.20 10.92
C ASP A 201 1.16 -6.52 11.11
N PHE A 202 -0.15 -6.53 10.78
CA PHE A 202 -1.06 -7.66 10.90
C PHE A 202 -1.27 -8.17 12.33
N GLN A 203 -0.88 -7.39 13.35
CA GLN A 203 -1.10 -7.73 14.74
C GLN A 203 -2.54 -7.38 15.13
N ALA A 204 -3.47 -8.28 14.83
CA ALA A 204 -4.90 -8.04 14.98
C ALA A 204 -5.67 -9.35 15.20
N PRO A 205 -6.94 -9.29 15.65
CA PRO A 205 -7.83 -10.44 15.73
C PRO A 205 -7.99 -11.17 14.38
N ASP A 206 -8.61 -12.36 14.41
CA ASP A 206 -8.79 -13.19 13.21
C ASP A 206 -9.61 -12.47 12.12
N PHE A 207 -8.97 -12.18 11.01
CA PHE A 207 -9.55 -11.58 9.80
C PHE A 207 -9.46 -12.53 8.58
N SER A 208 -9.17 -13.80 8.79
CA SER A 208 -8.89 -14.78 7.72
C SER A 208 -10.04 -14.93 6.73
N ARG A 209 -11.31 -14.79 7.18
CA ARG A 209 -12.49 -14.85 6.30
C ARG A 209 -12.53 -13.66 5.31
N ALA A 210 -12.37 -12.45 5.81
CA ALA A 210 -12.38 -11.24 4.97
C ALA A 210 -11.18 -11.24 4.00
N LEU A 211 -10.02 -11.70 4.48
CA LEU A 211 -8.80 -11.87 3.70
C LEU A 211 -8.99 -12.87 2.55
N ALA A 212 -9.64 -14.03 2.81
CA ALA A 212 -9.93 -15.02 1.79
C ALA A 212 -10.85 -14.49 0.68
N VAL A 213 -11.83 -13.66 1.02
CA VAL A 213 -12.70 -13.01 0.04
C VAL A 213 -11.90 -12.02 -0.81
N SER A 214 -11.09 -11.17 -0.17
CA SER A 214 -10.27 -10.16 -0.85
C SER A 214 -9.24 -10.79 -1.79
N GLY A 215 -8.55 -11.85 -1.36
CA GLY A 215 -7.56 -12.57 -2.15
C GLY A 215 -8.12 -13.25 -3.41
N ARG A 216 -9.39 -13.71 -3.37
CA ARG A 216 -10.07 -14.26 -4.56
C ARG A 216 -10.54 -13.18 -5.52
N ARG A 217 -10.91 -12.03 -4.99
CA ARG A 217 -11.55 -10.95 -5.76
C ARG A 217 -10.56 -10.01 -6.40
N HIS A 218 -9.46 -9.76 -5.72
CA HIS A 218 -8.43 -8.80 -6.11
C HIS A 218 -7.08 -9.49 -6.33
N ASP A 219 -6.17 -8.80 -6.96
CA ASP A 219 -4.76 -9.13 -6.95
C ASP A 219 -4.15 -8.55 -5.67
N PHE A 220 -4.10 -9.38 -4.62
CA PHE A 220 -3.85 -8.94 -3.26
C PHE A 220 -2.40 -9.18 -2.85
N ILE A 221 -1.73 -8.13 -2.39
CA ILE A 221 -0.36 -8.16 -1.89
C ILE A 221 -0.35 -7.65 -0.45
N ALA A 222 0.07 -8.51 0.48
CA ALA A 222 0.28 -8.16 1.87
C ALA A 222 1.69 -7.58 2.04
N ILE A 223 1.78 -6.33 2.55
CA ILE A 223 3.04 -5.70 2.92
C ILE A 223 3.09 -5.64 4.44
N GLN A 224 3.86 -6.55 5.02
CA GLN A 224 4.04 -6.65 6.46
C GLN A 224 5.16 -5.72 6.91
N ILE A 225 4.83 -4.79 7.80
CA ILE A 225 5.79 -3.88 8.43
C ILE A 225 6.14 -4.43 9.82
N GLN A 226 7.43 -4.59 10.09
CA GLN A 226 7.94 -5.15 11.34
C GLN A 226 9.00 -4.25 11.96
N ASP A 227 9.15 -4.33 13.28
CA ASP A 227 10.27 -3.77 14.02
C ASP A 227 11.08 -4.91 14.69
N GLU A 228 12.40 -4.77 14.75
CA GLU A 228 13.27 -5.80 15.33
C GLU A 228 12.98 -6.03 16.81
N ARG A 229 12.60 -4.99 17.55
CA ARG A 229 12.31 -5.08 18.97
C ARG A 229 10.97 -5.74 19.28
N GLU A 230 10.06 -5.76 18.31
CA GLU A 230 8.82 -6.56 18.42
C GLU A 230 9.07 -8.06 18.20
N ARG A 231 10.23 -8.45 17.65
CA ARG A 231 10.59 -9.86 17.43
C ARG A 231 11.49 -10.44 18.51
N SER A 232 12.28 -9.61 19.16
CA SER A 232 13.22 -10.06 20.18
C SER A 232 13.45 -9.00 21.24
N LEU A 233 13.32 -9.40 22.50
CA LEU A 233 13.59 -8.51 23.64
C LEU A 233 15.11 -8.43 23.89
N PRO A 234 15.67 -7.22 24.07
CA PRO A 234 17.08 -7.04 24.48
C PRO A 234 17.27 -7.46 25.94
N ASN A 235 18.48 -7.88 26.29
CA ASN A 235 18.82 -8.15 27.70
C ASN A 235 19.22 -6.84 28.39
N VAL A 236 18.26 -6.15 28.98
CA VAL A 236 18.45 -4.83 29.62
C VAL A 236 17.83 -4.73 31.02
N GLY A 237 17.50 -5.87 31.62
CA GLY A 237 16.86 -5.90 32.93
C GLY A 237 15.33 -5.84 32.89
N ILE A 238 14.72 -5.18 33.84
CA ILE A 238 13.27 -5.01 33.88
C ILE A 238 12.89 -3.84 32.98
N ILE A 239 11.91 -4.08 32.09
CA ILE A 239 11.30 -3.07 31.23
C ILE A 239 9.78 -3.07 31.41
N THR A 240 9.18 -1.92 31.23
CA THR A 240 7.72 -1.80 31.10
C THR A 240 7.37 -1.76 29.63
N LEU A 241 6.55 -2.71 29.19
CA LEU A 241 5.93 -2.69 27.87
C LEU A 241 4.54 -2.09 28.00
N GLU A 242 4.20 -1.22 27.07
CA GLU A 242 2.88 -0.61 26.98
C GLU A 242 2.23 -1.04 25.65
N ASP A 243 1.01 -1.53 25.73
CA ASP A 243 0.20 -1.77 24.55
C ASP A 243 -0.25 -0.42 23.98
N ALA A 244 0.17 -0.12 22.77
CA ALA A 244 -0.11 1.16 22.12
C ALA A 244 -1.61 1.41 21.83
N GLU A 245 -2.42 0.35 21.78
CA GLU A 245 -3.85 0.43 21.49
C GLU A 245 -4.70 0.57 22.74
N THR A 246 -4.38 -0.17 23.78
CA THR A 246 -5.14 -0.21 25.06
C THR A 246 -4.54 0.67 26.15
N GLY A 247 -3.24 0.97 26.07
CA GLY A 247 -2.48 1.65 27.11
C GLY A 247 -2.16 0.74 28.33
N GLU A 248 -2.46 -0.55 28.24
CA GLU A 248 -2.11 -1.51 29.29
C GLU A 248 -0.58 -1.65 29.40
N GLN A 249 -0.10 -1.70 30.63
CA GLN A 249 1.33 -1.80 30.93
C GLN A 249 1.64 -3.10 31.66
N ILE A 250 2.70 -3.77 31.21
CA ILE A 250 3.22 -4.95 31.89
C ILE A 250 4.73 -4.80 32.14
N GLU A 251 5.18 -5.22 33.32
CA GLU A 251 6.60 -5.30 33.65
C GLU A 251 7.16 -6.67 33.25
N ILE A 252 8.25 -6.67 32.48
CA ILE A 252 8.90 -7.89 32.00
C ILE A 252 10.38 -7.85 32.40
N ASN A 253 10.85 -8.92 33.01
CA ASN A 253 12.28 -9.09 33.28
C ASN A 253 12.99 -9.67 32.08
N THR A 254 13.64 -8.83 31.29
CA THR A 254 14.38 -9.24 30.10
C THR A 254 15.79 -9.79 30.42
N ALA A 255 16.25 -9.72 31.67
CA ALA A 255 17.48 -10.43 32.07
C ALA A 255 17.26 -11.96 32.10
N ASP A 256 16.02 -12.42 32.36
CA ASP A 256 15.71 -13.85 32.31
C ASP A 256 15.66 -14.36 30.86
N ARG A 257 16.51 -15.34 30.56
CA ARG A 257 16.58 -15.97 29.23
C ARG A 257 15.29 -16.72 28.88
N LYS A 258 14.58 -17.30 29.87
CA LYS A 258 13.33 -18.03 29.62
C LYS A 258 12.25 -17.09 29.13
N THR A 259 12.16 -15.92 29.73
CA THR A 259 11.21 -14.86 29.35
C THR A 259 11.48 -14.37 27.91
N ARG A 260 12.75 -14.12 27.56
CA ARG A 260 13.09 -13.72 26.18
C ARG A 260 12.78 -14.81 25.15
N ASN A 261 13.08 -16.08 25.48
CA ASN A 261 12.80 -17.20 24.59
C ASN A 261 11.28 -17.36 24.39
N LEU A 262 10.49 -17.33 25.48
CA LEU A 262 9.03 -17.41 25.41
C LEU A 262 8.44 -16.30 24.52
N PHE A 263 8.92 -15.07 24.65
CA PHE A 263 8.50 -13.96 23.81
C PHE A 263 8.81 -14.25 22.32
N THR A 264 10.05 -14.68 22.02
CA THR A 264 10.46 -15.00 20.65
C THR A 264 9.63 -16.16 20.07
N ASP A 265 9.31 -17.17 20.86
CA ASP A 265 8.49 -18.33 20.44
C ASP A 265 7.05 -17.89 20.12
N LEU A 266 6.46 -17.03 20.94
CA LEU A 266 5.12 -16.47 20.69
C LEU A 266 5.07 -15.68 19.40
N VAL A 267 6.03 -14.78 19.17
CA VAL A 267 6.10 -13.98 17.94
C VAL A 267 6.33 -14.86 16.71
N THR A 268 7.24 -15.83 16.81
CA THR A 268 7.50 -16.79 15.71
C THR A 268 6.27 -17.63 15.40
N GLY A 269 5.50 -18.02 16.41
CA GLY A 269 4.24 -18.72 16.26
C GLY A 269 3.22 -17.89 15.47
N PHE A 270 3.06 -16.63 15.86
CA PHE A 270 2.18 -15.69 15.16
C PHE A 270 2.60 -15.48 13.70
N GLU A 271 3.89 -15.20 13.44
CA GLU A 271 4.41 -15.02 12.07
C GLU A 271 4.20 -16.26 11.20
N THR A 272 4.35 -17.44 11.79
CA THR A 272 4.14 -18.73 11.10
C THR A 272 2.68 -18.91 10.71
N GLU A 273 1.74 -18.62 11.62
CA GLU A 273 0.31 -18.74 11.35
C GLU A 273 -0.17 -17.69 10.33
N LEU A 274 0.28 -16.45 10.44
CA LEU A 274 0.01 -15.41 9.45
C LEU A 274 0.51 -15.85 8.06
N SER A 275 1.77 -16.30 7.97
CA SER A 275 2.36 -16.78 6.72
C SER A 275 1.57 -17.96 6.12
N ARG A 276 1.10 -18.90 6.98
CA ARG A 276 0.27 -20.02 6.56
C ARG A 276 -1.09 -19.54 6.02
N THR A 277 -1.72 -18.59 6.69
CA THR A 277 -3.01 -18.01 6.29
C THR A 277 -2.90 -17.26 4.96
N LEU A 278 -1.86 -16.44 4.78
CA LEU A 278 -1.61 -15.74 3.52
C LEU A 278 -1.36 -16.71 2.36
N ARG A 279 -0.52 -17.74 2.56
CA ARG A 279 -0.25 -18.77 1.54
C ARG A 279 -1.47 -19.58 1.15
N ARG A 280 -2.31 -19.98 2.11
CA ARG A 280 -3.56 -20.71 1.85
C ARG A 280 -4.53 -19.94 0.95
N ASN A 281 -4.48 -18.62 1.04
CA ASN A 281 -5.31 -17.72 0.24
C ASN A 281 -4.63 -17.23 -1.05
N ASN A 282 -3.45 -17.77 -1.41
CA ASN A 282 -2.65 -17.38 -2.57
C ASN A 282 -2.30 -15.88 -2.56
N ILE A 283 -2.07 -15.32 -1.38
CA ILE A 283 -1.70 -13.93 -1.19
C ILE A 283 -0.19 -13.80 -1.18
N ASP A 284 0.32 -12.95 -2.05
CA ASP A 284 1.74 -12.60 -2.09
C ASP A 284 2.10 -11.71 -0.89
N THR A 285 3.27 -11.94 -0.32
CA THR A 285 3.71 -11.22 0.89
C THR A 285 5.07 -10.57 0.67
N ILE A 286 5.19 -9.34 1.15
CA ILE A 286 6.44 -8.58 1.24
C ILE A 286 6.64 -8.22 2.72
N THR A 287 7.75 -8.64 3.31
CA THR A 287 8.08 -8.27 4.69
C THR A 287 9.14 -7.16 4.68
N LEU A 288 8.85 -6.07 5.36
CA LEU A 288 9.71 -4.90 5.48
C LEU A 288 10.00 -4.62 6.95
N GLN A 289 11.20 -4.15 7.25
CA GLN A 289 11.67 -3.91 8.61
C GLN A 289 12.11 -2.46 8.78
N THR A 290 11.73 -1.84 9.91
CA THR A 290 12.19 -0.50 10.29
C THR A 290 13.71 -0.44 10.35
N GLY A 291 14.29 0.69 9.94
CA GLY A 291 15.74 0.89 9.92
C GLY A 291 16.51 0.09 8.85
N ARG A 292 15.82 -0.69 8.02
CA ARG A 292 16.43 -1.39 6.87
C ARG A 292 15.94 -0.80 5.54
N ASP A 293 16.78 -0.95 4.51
CA ASP A 293 16.39 -0.55 3.16
C ASP A 293 15.27 -1.45 2.64
N TYR A 294 14.14 -0.84 2.33
CA TYR A 294 12.94 -1.52 1.82
C TYR A 294 12.98 -1.83 0.31
N LEU A 295 13.95 -1.26 -0.42
CA LEU A 295 14.02 -1.43 -1.88
C LEU A 295 14.41 -2.85 -2.31
N PRO A 296 15.42 -3.51 -1.70
CA PRO A 296 15.80 -4.86 -2.09
C PRO A 296 14.65 -5.87 -1.97
N PRO A 297 13.87 -5.93 -0.85
CA PRO A 297 12.70 -6.81 -0.75
C PRO A 297 11.64 -6.53 -1.80
N LEU A 298 11.32 -5.26 -2.05
CA LEU A 298 10.35 -4.87 -3.07
C LEU A 298 10.79 -5.28 -4.47
N ARG A 299 12.05 -5.02 -4.84
CA ARG A 299 12.62 -5.43 -6.13
C ARG A 299 12.61 -6.95 -6.31
N SER A 300 13.02 -7.67 -5.27
CA SER A 300 13.00 -9.14 -5.28
C SER A 300 11.61 -9.68 -5.53
N PHE A 301 10.61 -9.13 -4.84
CA PHE A 301 9.22 -9.49 -5.02
C PHE A 301 8.74 -9.31 -6.47
N PHE A 302 8.91 -8.12 -7.06
CA PHE A 302 8.49 -7.85 -8.42
C PHE A 302 9.20 -8.75 -9.43
N LYS A 303 10.51 -8.96 -9.27
CA LYS A 303 11.30 -9.85 -10.14
C LYS A 303 10.86 -11.31 -10.03
N GLN A 304 10.55 -11.81 -8.83
CA GLN A 304 10.03 -13.17 -8.65
C GLN A 304 8.64 -13.34 -9.27
N ARG A 305 7.79 -12.34 -9.11
CA ARG A 305 6.44 -12.35 -9.67
C ARG A 305 6.47 -12.29 -11.20
N GLU A 306 7.33 -11.47 -11.80
CA GLU A 306 7.56 -11.40 -13.24
C GLU A 306 7.94 -12.77 -13.81
N ARG A 307 8.88 -13.47 -13.15
CA ARG A 307 9.29 -14.83 -13.54
C ARG A 307 8.13 -15.83 -13.46
N ARG A 308 7.27 -15.76 -12.41
CA ARG A 308 6.10 -16.64 -12.27
C ARG A 308 5.07 -16.42 -13.35
N LEU A 309 4.91 -15.20 -13.83
CA LEU A 309 3.96 -14.85 -14.89
C LEU A 309 4.48 -15.15 -16.30
N GLY A 310 5.73 -15.62 -16.44
CA GLY A 310 6.31 -15.99 -17.74
C GLY A 310 6.54 -14.80 -18.67
N VAL A 311 6.57 -13.59 -18.13
CA VAL A 311 6.88 -12.38 -18.91
C VAL A 311 8.40 -12.34 -19.10
N ARG A 312 8.85 -12.68 -20.31
CA ARG A 312 10.24 -12.52 -20.77
C ARG A 312 10.37 -11.24 -21.54
#